data_09093e96ccb7500c136bacfc1971ea3e
#
_entry.id   09093e96ccb7500c136bacfc1971ea3e
#
_cell.length_a   1.000
_cell.length_b   1.000
_cell.length_c   1.000
_cell.angle_alpha   90.00
_cell.angle_beta   90.00
_cell.angle_gamma   90.00
#
_symmetry.space_group_name_H-M   'P 1'
#
loop_
_entity.id
_entity.type
_entity.pdbx_description
1 polymer ?
#
loop_
_entity_poly.entity_id
_entity_poly.type
_entity_poly.pdbx_seq_one_letter_code
_entity_poly.pdbx_strand_id
1 'polypeptide(L)' 'MADKILIFGKDTWPYTNQAREAFAKQGREVEYYDVRQDADTMDSMLEYSDGTRKVPVIVDQDNVTIGFNGGTWGV' A
#
# COMPACT_ATOMS: atom_id res chain seq x y z
N MET A 1 -14.37 -15.28 3.41
CA MET A 1 -13.67 -14.48 2.37
C MET A 1 -13.07 -13.27 2.99
N ALA A 2 -11.81 -13.10 2.79
CA ALA A 2 -11.15 -11.95 3.36
C ALA A 2 -11.33 -10.75 2.43
N ASP A 3 -11.84 -9.65 2.98
CA ASP A 3 -11.83 -8.37 2.30
C ASP A 3 -10.56 -7.61 2.63
N LYS A 4 -9.47 -8.35 2.70
CA LYS A 4 -8.22 -7.78 3.14
C LYS A 4 -7.58 -6.96 2.05
N ILE A 5 -7.17 -5.75 2.40
CA ILE A 5 -6.42 -4.88 1.51
C ILE A 5 -5.02 -4.76 2.07
N LEU A 6 -4.03 -4.98 1.22
CA LEU A 6 -2.63 -4.78 1.60
C LEU A 6 -2.22 -3.39 1.15
N ILE A 7 -1.62 -2.62 2.05
CA ILE A 7 -1.10 -1.30 1.71
C ILE A 7 0.38 -1.27 2.05
N PHE A 8 1.20 -1.12 1.02
CA PHE A 8 2.65 -0.95 1.18
C PHE A 8 2.97 0.52 1.08
N GLY A 9 3.64 1.07 2.07
CA GLY A 9 3.92 2.48 2.05
C GLY A 9 4.90 2.91 3.10
N LYS A 10 4.95 4.20 3.36
CA LYS A 10 5.70 4.75 4.47
C LYS A 10 4.79 5.69 5.26
N ASP A 11 4.90 5.62 6.58
CA ASP A 11 3.96 6.31 7.46
C ASP A 11 4.14 7.82 7.47
N THR A 12 5.26 8.31 6.96
CA THR A 12 5.52 9.74 6.84
C THR A 12 4.89 10.36 5.60
N TRP A 13 4.35 9.53 4.69
CA TRP A 13 3.72 10.02 3.47
C TRP A 13 2.20 10.13 3.68
N PRO A 14 1.63 11.35 3.67
CA PRO A 14 0.20 11.53 4.00
C PRO A 14 -0.76 10.69 3.18
N TYR A 15 -0.45 10.47 1.90
CA TYR A 15 -1.33 9.68 1.04
C TYR A 15 -1.38 8.22 1.44
N THR A 16 -0.31 7.68 2.03
CA THR A 16 -0.32 6.34 2.60
C THR A 16 -1.35 6.26 3.73
N ASN A 17 -1.32 7.24 4.63
CA ASN A 17 -2.22 7.25 5.77
C ASN A 17 -3.66 7.52 5.34
N GLN A 18 -3.87 8.36 4.32
CA GLN A 18 -5.20 8.58 3.78
C GLN A 18 -5.80 7.30 3.21
N ALA A 19 -4.99 6.51 2.51
CA ALA A 19 -5.46 5.24 1.97
C ALA A 19 -5.87 4.29 3.09
N ARG A 20 -5.05 4.20 4.13
CA ARG A 20 -5.35 3.33 5.28
C ARG A 20 -6.67 3.72 5.92
N GLU A 21 -6.88 5.02 6.15
CA GLU A 21 -8.11 5.51 6.77
C GLU A 21 -9.32 5.29 5.86
N ALA A 22 -9.18 5.54 4.57
CA ALA A 22 -10.30 5.42 3.64
C ALA A 22 -10.83 3.99 3.60
N PHE A 23 -9.94 3.00 3.52
CA PHE A 23 -10.38 1.61 3.45
C PHE A 23 -10.89 1.12 4.80
N ALA A 24 -10.32 1.58 5.91
CA ALA A 24 -10.81 1.24 7.23
C ALA A 24 -12.23 1.76 7.43
N LYS A 25 -12.53 2.97 6.93
CA LYS A 25 -13.87 3.54 7.02
C LYS A 25 -14.90 2.75 6.21
N GLN A 26 -14.44 2.06 5.18
CA GLN A 26 -15.32 1.19 4.37
C GLN A 26 -15.57 -0.15 5.03
N GLY A 27 -15.02 -0.38 6.21
CA GLY A 27 -15.17 -1.65 6.91
C GLY A 27 -14.26 -2.73 6.37
N ARG A 28 -13.25 -2.37 5.55
CA ARG A 28 -12.30 -3.31 4.99
C ARG A 28 -11.19 -3.60 6.00
N GLU A 29 -10.69 -4.81 5.97
CA GLU A 29 -9.53 -5.16 6.80
C GLU A 29 -8.28 -4.68 6.09
N VAL A 30 -7.52 -3.82 6.75
CA VAL A 30 -6.31 -3.24 6.17
C VAL A 30 -5.09 -3.85 6.83
N GLU A 31 -4.20 -4.42 6.02
CA GLU A 31 -2.87 -4.82 6.48
C GLU A 31 -1.86 -3.83 5.92
N TYR A 32 -1.23 -3.10 6.80
CA TYR A 32 -0.27 -2.09 6.40
C TYR A 32 1.16 -2.61 6.60
N TYR A 33 1.98 -2.37 5.60
CA TYR A 33 3.40 -2.75 5.63
C TYR A 33 4.25 -1.52 5.30
N ASP A 34 5.16 -1.20 6.20
CA ASP A 34 6.10 -0.10 5.98
C ASP A 34 7.32 -0.66 5.25
N VAL A 35 7.49 -0.24 4.00
CA VAL A 35 8.55 -0.79 3.14
C VAL A 35 9.94 -0.33 3.56
N ARG A 36 10.02 0.61 4.49
CA ARG A 36 11.30 1.08 5.01
C ARG A 36 11.79 0.25 6.21
N GLN A 37 10.95 -0.64 6.74
CA GLN A 37 11.29 -1.39 7.93
C GLN A 37 12.19 -2.58 7.65
N ASP A 38 11.94 -3.28 6.54
CA ASP A 38 12.81 -4.39 6.17
C ASP A 38 12.76 -4.62 4.65
N ALA A 39 13.81 -5.31 4.17
CA ALA A 39 13.95 -5.55 2.75
C ALA A 39 12.91 -6.51 2.20
N ASP A 40 12.44 -7.44 3.03
CA ASP A 40 11.44 -8.42 2.58
C ASP A 40 10.13 -7.75 2.25
N THR A 41 9.74 -6.74 3.03
CA THR A 41 8.52 -5.98 2.77
C THR A 41 8.64 -5.21 1.46
N MET A 42 9.79 -4.58 1.22
CA MET A 42 10.02 -3.90 -0.05
C MET A 42 9.98 -4.88 -1.22
N ASP A 43 10.59 -6.04 -1.07
CA ASP A 43 10.57 -7.05 -2.13
C ASP A 43 9.15 -7.51 -2.43
N SER A 44 8.32 -7.69 -1.40
CA SER A 44 6.92 -8.06 -1.59
C SER A 44 6.17 -6.98 -2.37
N MET A 45 6.40 -5.71 -2.02
CA MET A 45 5.78 -4.60 -2.73
C MET A 45 6.17 -4.62 -4.21
N LEU A 46 7.45 -4.84 -4.48
CA LEU A 46 7.94 -4.82 -5.86
C LEU A 46 7.38 -5.96 -6.70
N GLU A 47 7.08 -7.11 -6.07
CA GLU A 47 6.41 -8.19 -6.78
C GLU A 47 5.01 -7.77 -7.24
N TYR A 48 4.26 -7.09 -6.38
CA TYR A 48 2.92 -6.62 -6.74
C TYR A 48 2.96 -5.48 -7.74
N SER A 49 3.91 -4.57 -7.59
CA SER A 49 3.97 -3.35 -8.40
C SER A 49 4.77 -3.51 -9.69
N ASP A 50 5.21 -4.74 -9.97
CA ASP A 50 6.02 -5.04 -11.16
C ASP A 50 7.28 -4.18 -11.22
N GLY A 51 7.94 -4.05 -10.08
CA GLY A 51 9.20 -3.33 -9.98
C GLY A 51 9.09 -1.83 -9.79
N THR A 52 7.87 -1.30 -9.69
CA THR A 52 7.68 0.14 -9.47
C THR A 52 7.96 0.49 -8.02
N ARG A 53 8.89 1.39 -7.79
CA ARG A 53 9.31 1.79 -6.45
C ARG A 53 8.61 3.08 -6.04
N LYS A 54 7.29 3.00 -5.90
CA LYS A 54 6.47 4.15 -5.49
C LYS A 54 5.45 3.69 -4.46
N VAL A 55 5.15 4.55 -3.52
CA VAL A 55 4.17 4.28 -2.47
C VAL A 55 3.05 5.30 -2.53
N PRO A 56 1.84 4.96 -2.07
CA PRO A 56 1.45 3.64 -1.58
C PRO A 56 1.15 2.68 -2.72
N VAL A 57 1.42 1.39 -2.51
CA VAL A 57 0.95 0.33 -3.40
C VAL A 57 -0.19 -0.38 -2.67
N ILE A 58 -1.35 -0.42 -3.29
CA ILE A 58 -2.57 -0.93 -2.69
C ILE A 58 -2.97 -2.19 -3.45
N VAL A 59 -3.06 -3.30 -2.72
CA VAL A 59 -3.44 -4.59 -3.30
C VAL A 59 -4.80 -4.97 -2.77
N ASP A 60 -5.78 -5.02 -3.65
CA ASP A 60 -7.15 -5.41 -3.34
C ASP A 60 -7.47 -6.63 -4.17
N GLN A 61 -7.28 -7.81 -3.58
CA GLN A 61 -7.39 -9.09 -4.27
C GLN A 61 -6.42 -9.10 -5.47
N ASP A 62 -6.95 -9.19 -6.69
CA ASP A 62 -6.12 -9.21 -7.89
C ASP A 62 -5.82 -7.81 -8.44
N ASN A 63 -6.40 -6.77 -7.84
CA ASN A 63 -6.22 -5.41 -8.32
C ASN A 63 -5.08 -4.73 -7.57
N VAL A 64 -4.14 -4.21 -8.32
CA VAL A 64 -3.00 -3.47 -7.76
C VAL A 64 -3.08 -2.03 -8.23
N THR A 65 -3.06 -1.10 -7.29
CA THR A 65 -3.10 0.33 -7.58
C THR A 65 -1.86 0.97 -6.99
N ILE A 66 -1.21 1.83 -7.75
CA ILE A 66 -0.04 2.57 -7.29
C ILE A 66 -0.46 4.02 -7.10
N GLY A 67 -0.33 4.49 -5.85
CA GLY A 67 -0.77 5.81 -5.49
C GLY A 67 -2.16 5.83 -4.89
N PHE A 68 -2.54 6.96 -4.32
CA PHE A 68 -3.86 7.18 -3.76
C PHE A 68 -4.19 8.66 -3.91
N ASN A 69 -5.35 8.96 -4.49
CA ASN A 69 -5.75 10.34 -4.78
C ASN A 69 -4.70 11.10 -5.57
N GLY A 70 -4.00 10.41 -6.46
CA GLY A 70 -2.95 11.01 -7.26
C GLY A 70 -1.62 11.21 -6.56
N GLY A 71 -1.51 10.80 -5.29
CA GLY A 71 -0.27 10.96 -4.52
C GLY A 71 0.62 9.73 -4.61
N THR A 72 1.87 9.93 -5.00
CA THR A 72 2.89 8.88 -5.00
C THR A 72 4.20 9.45 -4.49
N TRP A 73 5.02 8.58 -3.95
CA TRP A 73 6.36 8.95 -3.48
C TRP A 73 7.32 7.83 -3.83
N GLY A 74 8.47 8.18 -4.42
CA GLY A 74 9.50 7.21 -4.73
C GLY A 74 10.21 6.68 -3.49
N VAL A 75 10.50 5.39 -3.48
CA VAL A 75 11.23 4.75 -2.37
C VAL A 75 12.39 3.90 -2.85
#